data_bf3941a90945f06bc1c266f3842c341a
#
_entry.id   bf3941a90945f06bc1c266f3842c341a
#
_cell.length_a   1.000
_cell.length_b   1.000
_cell.length_c   1.000
_cell.angle_alpha   90.00
_cell.angle_beta   90.00
_cell.angle_gamma   90.00
#
_symmetry.space_group_name_H-M   'P 1'
#
loop_
_entity.id
_entity.type
_entity.pdbx_description
1 polymer ?
#
loop_
_entity_poly.entity_id
_entity_poly.type
_entity_poly.pdbx_seq_one_letter_code
_entity_poly.pdbx_strand_id
1 'polypeptide(L)'
;NLAPNLRAGVDTSWIRRKGDGYEAFKEKYGFDFKKVYPMEIGLVYDAVKNSEMDIVLGYSTDGRINSYDLIILEDDLKVFPAYDACPVASYDILERYPVLDEVLSKLVGKISSEDMQRLNKMSDEDLIEPQNVAKMFLEENNYFE
;
A
#
# COMPACT_ATOMS: atom_id res chain seq x y z
N ASN A 1 0.35 -21.00 16.79
CA ASN A 1 1.31 -20.13 16.12
C ASN A 1 1.91 -20.86 14.90
N LEU A 2 1.64 -20.36 13.67
CA LEU A 2 2.12 -20.94 12.41
C LEU A 2 3.43 -20.28 11.93
N ALA A 3 3.73 -19.07 12.40
CA ALA A 3 4.84 -18.25 11.93
C ALA A 3 6.20 -18.97 11.83
N PRO A 4 6.61 -19.82 12.81
CA PRO A 4 7.87 -20.56 12.71
C PRO A 4 7.96 -21.56 11.54
N ASN A 5 6.86 -21.77 10.82
CA ASN A 5 6.83 -22.67 9.67
C ASN A 5 6.75 -21.90 8.34
N LEU A 6 6.52 -20.58 8.39
CA LEU A 6 6.27 -19.75 7.20
C LEU A 6 7.55 -19.10 6.67
N ARG A 7 7.66 -19.02 5.34
CA ARG A 7 8.67 -18.26 4.61
C ARG A 7 8.12 -16.86 4.36
N ALA A 8 8.86 -15.83 4.76
CA ALA A 8 8.44 -14.44 4.62
C ALA A 8 9.31 -13.71 3.58
N GLY A 9 8.68 -13.10 2.59
CA GLY A 9 9.30 -12.17 1.65
C GLY A 9 9.12 -10.73 2.11
N VAL A 10 10.20 -9.97 2.23
CA VAL A 10 10.15 -8.60 2.76
C VAL A 10 11.02 -7.64 1.96
N ASP A 11 10.66 -6.36 1.98
CA ASP A 11 11.47 -5.33 1.32
C ASP A 11 12.87 -5.23 1.93
N THR A 12 13.87 -5.09 1.07
CA THR A 12 15.30 -5.04 1.44
C THR A 12 15.62 -3.83 2.32
N SER A 13 14.92 -2.72 2.18
CA SER A 13 15.10 -1.53 3.00
C SER A 13 14.42 -1.67 4.35
N TRP A 14 13.20 -2.22 4.36
CA TRP A 14 12.41 -2.38 5.57
C TRP A 14 13.06 -3.33 6.57
N ILE A 15 13.63 -4.45 6.13
CA ILE A 15 14.22 -5.45 7.05
C ILE A 15 15.29 -4.87 7.96
N ARG A 16 15.98 -3.80 7.51
CA ARG A 16 17.07 -3.14 8.23
C ARG A 16 16.65 -1.86 8.94
N ARG A 17 15.39 -1.45 8.81
CA ARG A 17 14.89 -0.19 9.34
C ARG A 17 14.82 -0.26 10.86
N LYS A 18 15.30 0.82 11.53
CA LYS A 18 15.24 0.93 12.98
C LYS A 18 13.88 1.47 13.42
N GLY A 19 13.32 0.88 14.46
CA GLY A 19 12.09 1.36 15.11
C GLY A 19 10.79 0.81 14.51
N ASP A 20 10.74 0.56 13.21
CA ASP A 20 9.56 0.03 12.50
C ASP A 20 9.91 -1.05 11.45
N GLY A 21 11.11 -1.60 11.51
CA GLY A 21 11.56 -2.71 10.67
C GLY A 21 11.31 -4.08 11.29
N TYR A 22 11.95 -5.10 10.71
CA TYR A 22 11.71 -6.50 11.09
C TYR A 22 12.02 -6.81 12.56
N GLU A 23 13.09 -6.23 13.14
CA GLU A 23 13.40 -6.45 14.55
C GLU A 23 12.31 -5.88 15.47
N ALA A 24 11.80 -4.68 15.18
CA ALA A 24 10.68 -4.09 15.93
C ALA A 24 9.39 -4.92 15.76
N PHE A 25 9.16 -5.47 14.57
CA PHE A 25 8.05 -6.38 14.30
C PHE A 25 8.14 -7.64 15.19
N LYS A 26 9.30 -8.31 15.21
CA LYS A 26 9.52 -9.50 16.05
C LYS A 26 9.33 -9.20 17.54
N GLU A 27 9.90 -8.10 18.01
CA GLU A 27 9.79 -7.69 19.40
C GLU A 27 8.32 -7.47 19.80
N LYS A 28 7.56 -6.81 18.96
CA LYS A 28 6.19 -6.43 19.26
C LYS A 28 5.20 -7.59 19.13
N TYR A 29 5.34 -8.42 18.10
CA TYR A 29 4.48 -9.57 17.87
C TYR A 29 4.92 -10.84 18.61
N GLY A 30 6.14 -10.89 19.12
CA GLY A 30 6.65 -11.99 19.92
C GLY A 30 6.87 -13.29 19.16
N PHE A 31 7.06 -13.23 17.82
CA PHE A 31 7.38 -14.40 17.01
C PHE A 31 8.40 -14.09 15.90
N ASP A 32 8.96 -15.15 15.32
CA ASP A 32 9.84 -15.08 14.16
C ASP A 32 9.34 -16.04 13.06
N PHE A 33 9.63 -15.71 11.81
CA PHE A 33 9.35 -16.60 10.69
C PHE A 33 10.43 -17.67 10.51
N LYS A 34 10.10 -18.79 9.89
CA LYS A 34 11.04 -19.86 9.56
C LYS A 34 12.27 -19.34 8.82
N LYS A 35 12.04 -18.46 7.86
CA LYS A 35 13.08 -17.77 7.10
C LYS A 35 12.52 -16.50 6.48
N VAL A 36 13.32 -15.46 6.49
CA VAL A 36 13.00 -14.16 5.90
C VAL A 36 13.90 -13.93 4.69
N TYR A 37 13.29 -13.58 3.56
CA TYR A 37 13.96 -13.35 2.29
C TYR A 37 13.82 -11.88 1.90
N PRO A 38 14.93 -11.11 2.01
CA PRO A 38 14.94 -9.74 1.49
C PRO A 38 14.87 -9.74 -0.03
N MET A 39 13.97 -8.94 -0.58
CA MET A 39 13.83 -8.77 -2.03
C MET A 39 13.29 -7.37 -2.36
N GLU A 40 13.30 -6.99 -3.63
CA GLU A 40 12.67 -5.76 -4.08
C GLU A 40 11.15 -5.85 -3.86
N ILE A 41 10.55 -4.73 -3.45
CA ILE A 41 9.11 -4.67 -3.11
C ILE A 41 8.21 -5.12 -4.27
N GLY A 42 8.61 -4.87 -5.51
CA GLY A 42 7.87 -5.35 -6.68
C GLY A 42 7.86 -6.86 -6.85
N LEU A 43 8.87 -7.57 -6.33
CA LEU A 43 9.01 -9.03 -6.48
C LEU A 43 8.28 -9.83 -5.40
N VAL A 44 7.93 -9.22 -4.28
CA VAL A 44 7.27 -9.95 -3.17
C VAL A 44 5.93 -10.54 -3.59
N TYR A 45 5.18 -9.82 -4.42
CA TYR A 45 3.85 -10.25 -4.89
C TYR A 45 3.94 -11.45 -5.83
N ASP A 46 4.91 -11.46 -6.75
CA ASP A 46 5.13 -12.62 -7.63
C ASP A 46 5.61 -13.83 -6.84
N ALA A 47 6.45 -13.62 -5.84
CA ALA A 47 6.94 -14.69 -4.97
C ALA A 47 5.81 -15.38 -4.18
N VAL A 48 4.84 -14.63 -3.64
CA VAL A 48 3.69 -15.23 -2.96
C VAL A 48 2.71 -15.85 -3.95
N LYS A 49 2.45 -15.24 -5.08
CA LYS A 49 1.62 -15.80 -6.15
C LYS A 49 2.13 -17.16 -6.62
N ASN A 50 3.44 -17.28 -6.79
CA ASN A 50 4.10 -18.51 -7.24
C ASN A 50 4.33 -19.53 -6.09
N SER A 51 3.81 -19.28 -4.89
CA SER A 51 3.99 -20.12 -3.72
C SER A 51 5.47 -20.31 -3.29
N GLU A 52 6.34 -19.37 -3.68
CA GLU A 52 7.73 -19.32 -3.20
C GLU A 52 7.82 -18.74 -1.79
N MET A 53 6.89 -17.85 -1.45
CA MET A 53 6.67 -17.28 -0.12
C MET A 53 5.27 -17.64 0.38
N ASP A 54 5.14 -17.75 1.70
CA ASP A 54 3.87 -18.04 2.35
C ASP A 54 3.20 -16.74 2.86
N ILE A 55 4.01 -15.74 3.17
CA ILE A 55 3.60 -14.40 3.59
C ILE A 55 4.58 -13.37 3.04
N VAL A 56 4.10 -12.18 2.74
CA VAL A 56 4.94 -11.09 2.24
C VAL A 56 4.60 -9.75 2.89
N LEU A 57 5.60 -8.88 2.99
CA LEU A 57 5.40 -7.46 3.27
C LEU A 57 5.02 -6.77 1.96
N GLY A 58 3.92 -6.05 1.94
CA GLY A 58 3.45 -5.30 0.78
C GLY A 58 2.77 -3.99 1.17
N TYR A 59 2.31 -3.26 0.19
CA TYR A 59 1.47 -2.08 0.37
C TYR A 59 0.00 -2.45 0.22
N SER A 60 -0.85 -2.02 1.15
CA SER A 60 -2.28 -2.35 1.18
C SER A 60 -3.09 -1.82 -0.02
N THR A 61 -2.52 -0.90 -0.78
CA THR A 61 -3.14 -0.29 -1.97
C THR A 61 -2.64 -0.86 -3.30
N ASP A 62 -1.75 -1.87 -3.27
CA ASP A 62 -1.19 -2.48 -4.49
C ASP A 62 -2.26 -3.28 -5.25
N GLY A 63 -2.35 -3.07 -6.56
CA GLY A 63 -3.35 -3.72 -7.42
C GLY A 63 -3.24 -5.24 -7.45
N ARG A 64 -2.04 -5.78 -7.27
CA ARG A 64 -1.76 -7.22 -7.24
C ARG A 64 -2.39 -7.96 -6.06
N ILE A 65 -2.78 -7.24 -4.98
CA ILE A 65 -3.54 -7.85 -3.89
C ILE A 65 -4.84 -8.42 -4.43
N ASN A 66 -5.58 -7.63 -5.20
CA ASN A 66 -6.82 -8.06 -5.83
C ASN A 66 -6.56 -9.08 -6.95
N SER A 67 -5.59 -8.82 -7.83
CA SER A 67 -5.31 -9.66 -8.99
C SER A 67 -4.81 -11.05 -8.65
N TYR A 68 -4.12 -11.19 -7.50
CA TYR A 68 -3.54 -12.48 -7.07
C TYR A 68 -4.33 -13.12 -5.93
N ASP A 69 -5.52 -12.59 -5.61
CA ASP A 69 -6.40 -13.08 -4.54
C ASP A 69 -5.67 -13.17 -3.19
N LEU A 70 -4.90 -12.13 -2.86
CA LEU A 70 -4.15 -12.07 -1.61
C LEU A 70 -5.00 -11.52 -0.48
N ILE A 71 -4.74 -12.00 0.73
CA ILE A 71 -5.42 -11.54 1.95
C ILE A 71 -4.49 -10.60 2.72
N ILE A 72 -4.98 -9.41 3.05
CA ILE A 72 -4.28 -8.49 3.95
C ILE A 72 -4.52 -8.93 5.39
N LEU A 73 -3.43 -9.10 6.14
CA LEU A 73 -3.50 -9.33 7.58
C LEU A 73 -3.53 -7.99 8.32
N GLU A 74 -4.35 -7.89 9.34
CA GLU A 74 -4.45 -6.70 10.17
C GLU A 74 -3.19 -6.52 11.03
N ASP A 75 -2.67 -5.30 11.11
CA ASP A 75 -1.62 -4.88 12.05
C ASP A 75 -2.25 -4.45 13.38
N ASP A 76 -2.82 -5.40 14.13
CA ASP A 76 -3.56 -5.18 15.38
C ASP A 76 -2.69 -4.57 16.49
N LEU A 77 -1.38 -4.81 16.45
CA LEU A 77 -0.42 -4.23 17.38
C LEU A 77 0.20 -2.91 16.89
N LYS A 78 -0.17 -2.43 15.71
CA LYS A 78 0.29 -1.15 15.13
C LYS A 78 1.82 -1.01 15.10
N VAL A 79 2.48 -1.97 14.48
CA VAL A 79 3.93 -1.92 14.21
C VAL A 79 4.24 -0.92 13.10
N PHE A 80 3.40 -0.93 12.06
CA PHE A 80 3.59 -0.05 10.91
C PHE A 80 3.05 1.35 11.23
N PRO A 81 3.82 2.42 10.90
CA PRO A 81 3.29 3.78 10.98
C PRO A 81 2.14 3.99 10.00
N ALA A 82 1.30 4.99 10.24
CA ALA A 82 0.31 5.43 9.26
C ALA A 82 1.00 5.80 7.94
N TYR A 83 0.46 5.29 6.84
CA TYR A 83 1.02 5.44 5.48
C TYR A 83 -0.05 5.97 4.53
N ASP A 84 -0.81 6.95 5.00
CA ASP A 84 -1.91 7.54 4.26
C ASP A 84 -1.39 8.36 3.08
N ALA A 85 -1.98 8.15 1.90
CA ALA A 85 -1.73 9.01 0.76
C ALA A 85 -2.44 10.35 0.98
N CYS A 86 -1.70 11.44 0.82
CA CYS A 86 -2.27 12.79 0.93
C CYS A 86 -1.71 13.72 -0.14
N PRO A 87 -2.51 14.67 -0.67
CA PRO A 87 -2.00 15.75 -1.49
C PRO A 87 -1.11 16.67 -0.65
N VAL A 88 0.00 17.12 -1.24
CA VAL A 88 0.93 18.05 -0.60
C VAL A 88 1.05 19.30 -1.48
N ALA A 89 0.81 20.47 -0.90
CA ALA A 89 0.94 21.76 -1.57
C ALA A 89 1.81 22.72 -0.75
N SER A 90 2.61 23.55 -1.42
CA SER A 90 3.34 24.61 -0.75
C SER A 90 2.42 25.76 -0.31
N TYR A 91 2.81 26.48 0.73
CA TYR A 91 2.08 27.68 1.17
C TYR A 91 1.94 28.71 0.06
N ASP A 92 2.98 28.94 -0.74
CA ASP A 92 2.94 29.88 -1.86
C ASP A 92 1.86 29.53 -2.90
N ILE A 93 1.63 28.24 -3.14
CA ILE A 93 0.58 27.78 -4.06
C ILE A 93 -0.80 28.00 -3.44
N LEU A 94 -0.97 27.70 -2.15
CA LEU A 94 -2.24 27.90 -1.45
C LEU A 94 -2.59 29.40 -1.32
N GLU A 95 -1.60 30.28 -1.09
CA GLU A 95 -1.80 31.73 -1.11
C GLU A 95 -2.21 32.24 -2.50
N ARG A 96 -1.61 31.69 -3.56
CA ARG A 96 -1.87 32.08 -4.95
C ARG A 96 -3.20 31.55 -5.47
N TYR A 97 -3.59 30.38 -5.00
CA TYR A 97 -4.82 29.68 -5.40
C TYR A 97 -5.58 29.13 -4.18
N PRO A 98 -6.23 30.00 -3.39
CA PRO A 98 -6.91 29.58 -2.14
C PRO A 98 -7.99 28.49 -2.35
N VAL A 99 -8.62 28.46 -3.52
CA VAL A 99 -9.64 27.47 -3.89
C VAL A 99 -9.07 26.05 -3.95
N LEU A 100 -7.76 25.89 -4.07
CA LEU A 100 -7.12 24.56 -4.19
C LEU A 100 -7.34 23.70 -2.94
N ASP A 101 -7.27 24.30 -1.76
CA ASP A 101 -7.54 23.59 -0.50
C ASP A 101 -8.97 23.06 -0.45
N GLU A 102 -9.96 23.87 -0.82
CA GLU A 102 -11.36 23.45 -0.89
C GLU A 102 -11.57 22.30 -1.89
N VAL A 103 -10.97 22.40 -3.08
CA VAL A 103 -11.09 21.39 -4.14
C VAL A 103 -10.47 20.08 -3.71
N LEU A 104 -9.24 20.11 -3.18
CA LEU A 104 -8.55 18.88 -2.74
C LEU A 104 -9.22 18.25 -1.52
N SER A 105 -9.78 19.05 -0.63
CA SER A 105 -10.51 18.58 0.54
C SER A 105 -11.76 17.75 0.21
N LYS A 106 -12.33 17.92 -1.01
CA LYS A 106 -13.45 17.09 -1.47
C LYS A 106 -13.10 15.59 -1.56
N LEU A 107 -11.81 15.27 -1.74
CA LEU A 107 -11.32 13.89 -1.86
C LEU A 107 -10.97 13.24 -0.51
N VAL A 108 -10.94 14.01 0.58
CA VAL A 108 -10.57 13.48 1.90
C VAL A 108 -11.55 12.40 2.34
N GLY A 109 -11.02 11.20 2.61
CA GLY A 109 -11.81 10.04 3.04
C GLY A 109 -12.74 9.47 1.96
N LYS A 110 -12.55 9.84 0.68
CA LYS A 110 -13.39 9.37 -0.44
C LYS A 110 -12.77 8.20 -1.22
N ILE A 111 -11.50 7.93 -1.02
CA ILE A 111 -10.76 6.87 -1.72
C ILE A 111 -10.38 5.80 -0.70
N SER A 112 -11.04 4.67 -0.75
CA SER A 112 -10.74 3.52 0.12
C SER A 112 -9.48 2.79 -0.36
N SER A 113 -8.94 1.87 0.47
CA SER A 113 -7.84 1.01 0.05
C SER A 113 -8.25 0.11 -1.12
N GLU A 114 -9.50 -0.38 -1.13
CA GLU A 114 -10.02 -1.18 -2.23
C GLU A 114 -10.15 -0.37 -3.53
N ASP A 115 -10.59 0.90 -3.44
CA ASP A 115 -10.59 1.78 -4.61
C ASP A 115 -9.16 1.94 -5.16
N MET A 116 -8.18 2.21 -4.29
CA MET A 116 -6.80 2.35 -4.73
C MET A 116 -6.24 1.07 -5.35
N GLN A 117 -6.54 -0.11 -4.79
CA GLN A 117 -6.16 -1.39 -5.40
C GLN A 117 -6.74 -1.52 -6.81
N ARG A 118 -8.03 -1.20 -6.99
CA ARG A 118 -8.70 -1.23 -8.29
C ARG A 118 -8.07 -0.24 -9.27
N LEU A 119 -7.86 0.99 -8.85
CA LEU A 119 -7.29 2.05 -9.70
C LEU A 119 -5.83 1.76 -10.08
N ASN A 120 -5.02 1.28 -9.14
CA ASN A 120 -3.65 0.89 -9.39
C ASN A 120 -3.59 -0.32 -10.34
N LYS A 121 -4.47 -1.31 -10.18
CA LYS A 121 -4.57 -2.43 -11.12
C LYS A 121 -4.88 -1.95 -12.54
N MET A 122 -5.83 -1.03 -12.72
CA MET A 122 -6.15 -0.47 -14.03
C MET A 122 -4.94 0.21 -14.68
N SER A 123 -4.10 0.89 -13.88
CA SER A 123 -2.90 1.52 -14.41
C SER A 123 -1.77 0.52 -14.68
N ASP A 124 -1.48 -0.34 -13.72
CA ASP A 124 -0.26 -1.16 -13.73
C ASP A 124 -0.42 -2.45 -14.56
N GLU A 125 -1.62 -3.04 -14.57
CA GLU A 125 -1.89 -4.30 -15.27
C GLU A 125 -2.70 -4.11 -16.56
N ASP A 126 -3.75 -3.27 -16.51
CA ASP A 126 -4.60 -3.00 -17.68
C ASP A 126 -3.97 -1.91 -18.58
N LEU A 127 -2.84 -1.31 -18.16
CA LEU A 127 -2.04 -0.32 -18.89
C LEU A 127 -2.82 0.94 -19.31
N ILE A 128 -3.80 1.33 -18.51
CA ILE A 128 -4.54 2.58 -18.70
C ILE A 128 -3.72 3.71 -18.06
N GLU A 129 -3.50 4.79 -18.82
CA GLU A 129 -2.77 5.96 -18.33
C GLU A 129 -3.36 6.49 -17.00
N PRO A 130 -2.54 6.75 -15.94
CA PRO A 130 -3.02 7.14 -14.60
C PRO A 130 -3.99 8.33 -14.61
N GLN A 131 -3.77 9.30 -15.50
CA GLN A 131 -4.69 10.45 -15.65
C GLN A 131 -6.07 10.06 -16.14
N ASN A 132 -6.18 9.02 -16.99
CA ASN A 132 -7.46 8.52 -17.47
C ASN A 132 -8.17 7.71 -16.38
N VAL A 133 -7.42 6.90 -15.62
CA VAL A 133 -7.94 6.19 -14.46
C VAL A 133 -8.50 7.17 -13.43
N ALA A 134 -7.75 8.23 -13.10
CA ALA A 134 -8.21 9.28 -12.19
C ALA A 134 -9.46 9.99 -12.70
N LYS A 135 -9.50 10.34 -13.99
CA LYS A 135 -10.65 10.98 -14.61
C LYS A 135 -11.90 10.09 -14.52
N MET A 136 -11.78 8.82 -14.86
CA MET A 136 -12.88 7.85 -14.75
C MET A 136 -13.43 7.79 -13.32
N PHE A 137 -12.54 7.67 -12.32
CA PHE A 137 -12.93 7.64 -10.91
C PHE A 137 -13.69 8.90 -10.47
N LEU A 138 -13.21 10.08 -10.88
CA LEU A 138 -13.85 11.36 -10.53
C LEU A 138 -15.21 11.52 -11.19
N GLU A 139 -15.37 11.10 -12.45
CA GLU A 139 -16.63 11.13 -13.20
C GLU A 139 -17.63 10.11 -12.63
N GLU A 140 -17.22 8.87 -12.34
CA GLU A 140 -18.08 7.83 -11.74
C GLU A 140 -18.69 8.27 -10.41
N ASN A 141 -17.97 9.10 -9.64
CA ASN A 141 -18.39 9.52 -8.30
C ASN A 141 -18.98 10.95 -8.26
N ASN A 142 -19.04 11.66 -9.37
CA ASN A 142 -19.57 13.04 -9.49
C ASN A 142 -18.92 14.03 -8.50
N TYR A 143 -17.61 13.91 -8.26
CA TYR A 143 -16.94 14.74 -7.23
C TYR A 143 -16.78 16.22 -7.63
N PHE A 144 -16.93 16.55 -8.90
CA PHE A 144 -16.72 17.89 -9.44
C PHE A 144 -17.89 18.43 -10.28
N GLU A 145 -19.07 17.83 -10.16
CA GLU A 145 -20.32 18.37 -10.68
C GLU A 145 -21.01 19.32 -9.70
#